data_6b6a84712dd97c1c612503c21052aa40
#
_entry.id   6b6a84712dd97c1c612503c21052aa40
#
_cell.length_a   1.000
_cell.length_b   1.000
_cell.length_c   1.000
_cell.angle_alpha   90.00
_cell.angle_beta   90.00
_cell.angle_gamma   90.00
#
_symmetry.space_group_name_H-M   'P 1'
#
loop_
_entity.id
_entity.type
_entity.pdbx_description
1 polymer ?
#
loop_
_entity_poly.entity_id
_entity_poly.type
_entity_poly.pdbx_seq_one_letter_code
_entity_poly.pdbx_strand_id
1 'polypeptide(L)'
;NKVPYNIYGGTQDDATVYGPADEWNNSFNEKWKYLWIDAWDGGDGCITRVDPNDNNTVYFSLQNGALRRKNMLSGISVSIKPKLPMIINDNLNYNFITPYFISNHDSNTLYHAGNYVFKSTDRGDSWKLISNNLINSSDKPSFSAGALAESKLEKGLLYYGSDRGSFWVSKNDGISWEERSEKIGNGYIRSIEPSKFNKSVVYMSMTGINYDDLNSYLYVSDNYGKNWKKLQGNLPNEPINFIREDENFEDILYAGLYRGLYVSLDRGKSWNILGKNLPMSSVSDMEVHKSTNDMIISTHGRGIYKFNLNPLHKYYLKQENISDELLFSDMEMVLPRFNDTHKEPLMDTYQKVPISFKLNSKKNY
;
A
#
# COMPACT_ATOMS: atom_id res chain seq x y z
N ASN A 1 7.47 -14.95 2.49
CA ASN A 1 8.91 -15.27 2.64
C ASN A 1 9.31 -16.62 2.04
N LYS A 2 8.41 -17.31 1.32
CA LYS A 2 8.73 -18.55 0.59
C LYS A 2 9.28 -18.19 -0.78
N VAL A 3 10.28 -18.92 -1.26
CA VAL A 3 10.81 -18.83 -2.63
C VAL A 3 10.65 -20.21 -3.29
N PRO A 4 10.04 -20.31 -4.48
CA PRO A 4 9.34 -19.27 -5.21
C PRO A 4 8.08 -18.75 -4.45
N TYR A 5 7.70 -17.49 -4.67
CA TYR A 5 6.57 -16.87 -3.97
C TYR A 5 5.43 -16.54 -4.95
N ASN A 6 4.24 -16.36 -4.40
CA ASN A 6 3.08 -15.88 -5.14
C ASN A 6 2.84 -14.39 -4.84
N ILE A 7 2.34 -13.69 -5.83
CA ILE A 7 1.82 -12.34 -5.73
C ILE A 7 0.30 -12.43 -5.64
N TYR A 8 -0.29 -11.55 -4.82
CA TYR A 8 -1.73 -11.39 -4.65
C TYR A 8 -2.09 -9.93 -4.95
N GLY A 9 -3.15 -9.71 -5.71
CA GLY A 9 -3.63 -8.38 -6.05
C GLY A 9 -5.15 -8.32 -6.11
N GLY A 10 -5.75 -7.29 -5.53
CA GLY A 10 -7.16 -6.97 -5.72
C GLY A 10 -7.36 -6.29 -7.07
N THR A 11 -8.40 -6.68 -7.79
CA THR A 11 -8.78 -6.12 -9.09
C THR A 11 -10.23 -5.64 -9.04
N GLN A 12 -10.52 -4.54 -9.71
CA GLN A 12 -11.90 -4.07 -9.84
C GLN A 12 -12.67 -5.02 -10.74
N ASP A 13 -13.89 -5.37 -10.35
CA ASP A 13 -14.85 -6.29 -11.01
C ASP A 13 -14.40 -7.76 -11.11
N ASP A 14 -13.13 -8.07 -10.80
CA ASP A 14 -12.53 -9.40 -10.97
C ASP A 14 -11.98 -9.99 -9.66
N ALA A 15 -12.52 -9.59 -8.51
CA ALA A 15 -12.12 -10.08 -7.17
C ALA A 15 -10.60 -9.93 -6.89
N THR A 16 -9.99 -10.89 -6.22
CA THR A 16 -8.55 -10.95 -5.98
C THR A 16 -7.92 -12.01 -6.85
N VAL A 17 -6.83 -11.68 -7.52
CA VAL A 17 -6.01 -12.61 -8.31
C VAL A 17 -4.74 -12.99 -7.57
N TYR A 18 -4.21 -14.17 -7.83
CA TYR A 18 -2.90 -14.59 -7.33
C TYR A 18 -2.17 -15.50 -8.32
N GLY A 19 -0.86 -15.43 -8.31
CA GLY A 19 -0.02 -16.24 -9.18
C GLY A 19 1.46 -16.15 -8.83
N PRO A 20 2.32 -16.96 -9.49
CA PRO A 20 3.75 -17.00 -9.23
C PRO A 20 4.46 -15.71 -9.68
N ALA A 21 5.46 -15.29 -8.91
CA ALA A 21 6.25 -14.09 -9.20
C ALA A 21 7.28 -14.30 -10.33
N ASP A 22 7.73 -15.53 -10.57
CA ASP A 22 8.89 -15.82 -11.44
C ASP A 22 8.52 -16.46 -12.76
N GLU A 23 7.27 -16.81 -12.94
CA GLU A 23 6.81 -17.48 -14.15
C GLU A 23 5.70 -16.68 -14.82
N TRP A 24 6.12 -15.87 -15.77
CA TRP A 24 5.20 -15.34 -16.74
C TRP A 24 4.96 -16.40 -17.82
N ASN A 25 3.72 -16.88 -17.93
CA ASN A 25 3.33 -17.83 -18.97
C ASN A 25 2.22 -17.19 -19.83
N ASN A 26 2.27 -17.46 -21.13
CA ASN A 26 1.31 -16.95 -22.12
C ASN A 26 -0.14 -17.38 -21.86
N SER A 27 -0.37 -18.23 -20.87
CA SER A 27 -1.69 -18.72 -20.50
C SER A 27 -2.01 -18.32 -19.06
N PHE A 28 -2.77 -17.27 -18.89
CA PHE A 28 -3.32 -16.83 -17.61
C PHE A 28 -4.05 -17.96 -16.88
N ASN A 29 -4.76 -18.79 -17.63
CA ASN A 29 -5.63 -19.83 -17.08
C ASN A 29 -4.86 -20.96 -16.34
N GLU A 30 -3.56 -21.09 -16.53
CA GLU A 30 -2.80 -22.21 -15.94
C GLU A 30 -2.12 -21.83 -14.62
N LYS A 31 -1.67 -20.58 -14.43
CA LYS A 31 -0.83 -20.18 -13.29
C LYS A 31 -1.43 -19.08 -12.43
N TRP A 32 -2.06 -18.09 -13.03
CA TRP A 32 -2.80 -17.08 -12.30
C TRP A 32 -4.24 -17.53 -12.05
N LYS A 33 -4.72 -17.35 -10.83
CA LYS A 33 -6.02 -17.83 -10.37
C LYS A 33 -6.75 -16.72 -9.64
N TYR A 34 -8.08 -16.85 -9.64
CA TYR A 34 -8.92 -16.00 -8.82
C TYR A 34 -9.05 -16.56 -7.41
N LEU A 35 -9.01 -15.68 -6.43
CA LEU A 35 -9.32 -16.00 -5.05
C LEU A 35 -10.82 -15.84 -4.82
N TRP A 36 -11.60 -16.77 -5.39
CA TRP A 36 -13.05 -16.76 -5.23
C TRP A 36 -13.45 -17.13 -3.81
N ILE A 37 -14.57 -16.56 -3.36
CA ILE A 37 -15.23 -16.92 -2.11
C ILE A 37 -16.15 -18.11 -2.38
N ASP A 38 -17.09 -17.91 -3.25
CA ASP A 38 -17.96 -18.90 -3.90
C ASP A 38 -18.58 -18.26 -5.17
N ALA A 39 -19.50 -18.97 -5.83
CA ALA A 39 -20.05 -18.53 -7.13
C ALA A 39 -20.85 -17.21 -7.09
N TRP A 40 -21.18 -16.68 -5.91
CA TRP A 40 -22.06 -15.53 -5.73
C TRP A 40 -21.40 -14.35 -5.02
N ASP A 41 -20.25 -14.55 -4.42
CA ASP A 41 -19.51 -13.57 -3.64
C ASP A 41 -18.47 -12.81 -4.48
N GLY A 42 -18.76 -12.55 -5.71
CA GLY A 42 -17.99 -11.65 -6.55
C GLY A 42 -18.02 -10.22 -6.00
N GLY A 43 -17.04 -9.45 -6.35
CA GLY A 43 -16.91 -8.04 -5.95
C GLY A 43 -15.53 -7.54 -6.26
N ASP A 44 -15.31 -6.24 -6.01
CA ASP A 44 -14.02 -5.63 -6.23
C ASP A 44 -13.00 -6.11 -5.20
N GLY A 45 -11.96 -6.77 -5.66
CA GLY A 45 -10.83 -7.12 -4.82
C GLY A 45 -10.09 -5.85 -4.37
N CYS A 46 -9.79 -5.77 -3.08
CA CYS A 46 -9.09 -4.63 -2.50
C CYS A 46 -7.72 -5.06 -1.93
N ILE A 47 -7.57 -5.04 -0.63
CA ILE A 47 -6.30 -5.36 0.04
C ILE A 47 -6.20 -6.87 0.29
N THR A 48 -5.04 -7.45 0.04
CA THR A 48 -4.75 -8.85 0.36
C THR A 48 -3.50 -8.96 1.22
N ARG A 49 -3.55 -9.82 2.24
CA ARG A 49 -2.42 -10.11 3.15
C ARG A 49 -2.30 -11.61 3.37
N VAL A 50 -1.09 -12.12 3.27
CA VAL A 50 -0.79 -13.52 3.62
C VAL A 50 -0.34 -13.56 5.08
N ASP A 51 -0.80 -14.54 5.82
CA ASP A 51 -0.34 -14.73 7.20
C ASP A 51 1.18 -14.98 7.21
N PRO A 52 1.96 -14.19 7.97
CA PRO A 52 3.42 -14.31 7.94
C PRO A 52 3.94 -15.63 8.51
N ASN A 53 3.15 -16.33 9.31
CA ASN A 53 3.50 -17.60 9.95
C ASN A 53 2.81 -18.81 9.31
N ASP A 54 1.79 -18.59 8.46
CA ASP A 54 1.04 -19.65 7.79
C ASP A 54 0.73 -19.27 6.34
N ASN A 55 1.58 -19.67 5.42
CA ASN A 55 1.44 -19.38 3.98
C ASN A 55 0.13 -19.90 3.36
N ASN A 56 -0.61 -20.75 4.05
CA ASN A 56 -1.89 -21.28 3.58
C ASN A 56 -3.08 -20.44 4.05
N THR A 57 -2.86 -19.47 4.92
CA THR A 57 -3.90 -18.54 5.35
C THR A 57 -3.74 -17.19 4.65
N VAL A 58 -4.78 -16.78 3.95
CA VAL A 58 -4.85 -15.50 3.23
C VAL A 58 -6.04 -14.69 3.75
N TYR A 59 -5.78 -13.45 4.08
CA TYR A 59 -6.78 -12.44 4.38
C TYR A 59 -6.98 -11.59 3.13
N PHE A 60 -8.22 -11.31 2.77
CA PHE A 60 -8.51 -10.44 1.64
C PHE A 60 -9.79 -9.67 1.88
N SER A 61 -9.79 -8.44 1.41
CA SER A 61 -10.96 -7.58 1.50
C SER A 61 -11.61 -7.37 0.14
N LEU A 62 -12.91 -7.17 0.19
CA LEU A 62 -13.71 -6.62 -0.87
C LEU A 62 -14.14 -5.19 -0.49
N GLN A 63 -14.87 -4.53 -1.35
CA GLN A 63 -15.35 -3.18 -1.11
C GLN A 63 -16.17 -3.05 0.18
N ASN A 64 -16.20 -1.83 0.74
CA ASN A 64 -17.08 -1.44 1.85
C ASN A 64 -16.88 -2.28 3.13
N GLY A 65 -15.64 -2.56 3.48
CA GLY A 65 -15.25 -3.21 4.74
C GLY A 65 -15.46 -4.71 4.78
N ALA A 66 -15.84 -5.34 3.70
CA ALA A 66 -15.91 -6.80 3.67
C ALA A 66 -14.48 -7.37 3.81
N LEU A 67 -14.30 -8.24 4.81
CA LEU A 67 -13.01 -8.86 5.12
C LEU A 67 -13.22 -10.37 5.33
N ARG A 68 -12.35 -11.16 4.71
CA ARG A 68 -12.42 -12.61 4.74
C ARG A 68 -11.07 -13.23 5.06
N ARG A 69 -11.12 -14.40 5.68
CA ARG A 69 -9.96 -15.29 5.90
C ARG A 69 -10.19 -16.59 5.15
N LYS A 70 -9.25 -16.98 4.32
CA LYS A 70 -9.30 -18.22 3.52
C LYS A 70 -8.12 -19.13 3.83
N ASN A 71 -8.41 -20.42 4.01
CA ASN A 71 -7.39 -21.43 4.03
C ASN A 71 -7.21 -21.98 2.59
N MET A 72 -6.03 -21.81 2.04
CA MET A 72 -5.72 -22.15 0.64
C MET A 72 -5.65 -23.65 0.38
N LEU A 73 -5.44 -24.47 1.40
CA LEU A 73 -5.42 -25.94 1.27
C LEU A 73 -6.83 -26.53 1.25
N SER A 74 -7.66 -26.14 2.21
CA SER A 74 -9.03 -26.64 2.31
C SER A 74 -10.01 -25.90 1.41
N GLY A 75 -9.65 -24.71 0.91
CA GLY A 75 -10.53 -23.82 0.16
C GLY A 75 -11.57 -23.10 1.01
N ILE A 76 -11.67 -23.38 2.32
CA ILE A 76 -12.67 -22.79 3.21
C ILE A 76 -12.40 -21.30 3.40
N SER A 77 -13.44 -20.47 3.17
CA SER A 77 -13.42 -19.03 3.38
C SER A 77 -14.48 -18.62 4.38
N VAL A 78 -14.11 -17.80 5.35
CA VAL A 78 -15.02 -17.28 6.38
C VAL A 78 -15.02 -15.75 6.39
N SER A 79 -16.19 -15.15 6.58
CA SER A 79 -16.30 -13.71 6.78
C SER A 79 -15.84 -13.38 8.19
N ILE A 80 -14.89 -12.46 8.30
CA ILE A 80 -14.36 -11.95 9.57
C ILE A 80 -14.57 -10.44 9.70
N LYS A 81 -15.53 -9.87 8.98
CA LYS A 81 -15.88 -8.44 9.06
C LYS A 81 -16.31 -8.08 10.48
N PRO A 82 -15.68 -7.07 11.13
CA PRO A 82 -16.11 -6.62 12.47
C PRO A 82 -17.50 -6.00 12.45
N LYS A 83 -18.17 -6.04 13.62
CA LYS A 83 -19.47 -5.42 13.85
C LYS A 83 -19.40 -4.53 15.08
N LEU A 84 -20.17 -3.44 15.08
CA LEU A 84 -20.33 -2.62 16.27
C LEU A 84 -21.02 -3.42 17.37
N PRO A 85 -20.60 -3.26 18.64
CA PRO A 85 -21.35 -3.74 19.79
C PRO A 85 -22.79 -3.20 19.77
N MET A 86 -23.78 -4.03 20.10
CA MET A 86 -25.20 -3.65 20.07
C MET A 86 -25.56 -2.45 20.97
N ILE A 87 -24.73 -2.16 21.97
CA ILE A 87 -24.93 -1.01 22.85
C ILE A 87 -24.62 0.34 22.16
N ILE A 88 -23.89 0.30 21.05
CA ILE A 88 -23.53 1.51 20.28
C ILE A 88 -24.60 1.74 19.22
N ASN A 89 -25.39 2.77 19.44
CA ASN A 89 -26.41 3.20 18.47
C ASN A 89 -25.78 4.19 17.46
N ASP A 90 -24.95 3.69 16.56
CA ASP A 90 -24.32 4.45 15.48
C ASP A 90 -24.17 3.59 14.23
N ASN A 91 -23.87 4.23 13.10
CA ASN A 91 -23.61 3.56 11.83
C ASN A 91 -22.12 3.24 11.70
N LEU A 92 -21.81 2.04 11.22
CA LEU A 92 -20.49 1.65 10.87
C LEU A 92 -20.24 1.94 9.38
N ASN A 93 -19.43 2.95 9.11
CA ASN A 93 -19.13 3.42 7.77
C ASN A 93 -17.75 2.94 7.33
N TYR A 94 -17.65 2.54 6.06
CA TYR A 94 -16.42 2.08 5.44
C TYR A 94 -16.20 2.77 4.11
N ASN A 95 -14.96 3.09 3.79
CA ASN A 95 -14.57 3.46 2.44
C ASN A 95 -14.59 2.25 1.51
N PHE A 96 -14.64 2.50 0.21
CA PHE A 96 -14.58 1.47 -0.82
C PHE A 96 -13.37 0.54 -0.58
N ILE A 97 -12.16 1.09 -0.51
CA ILE A 97 -10.97 0.37 -0.06
C ILE A 97 -10.81 0.64 1.44
N THR A 98 -11.18 -0.32 2.25
CA THR A 98 -11.14 -0.21 3.71
C THR A 98 -9.78 -0.69 4.23
N PRO A 99 -9.06 0.14 5.02
CA PRO A 99 -7.76 -0.24 5.54
C PRO A 99 -7.87 -1.31 6.63
N TYR A 100 -7.07 -2.36 6.46
CA TYR A 100 -6.79 -3.36 7.49
C TYR A 100 -5.36 -3.87 7.34
N PHE A 101 -4.81 -4.43 8.41
CA PHE A 101 -3.50 -5.06 8.38
C PHE A 101 -3.35 -6.14 9.46
N ILE A 102 -2.36 -7.01 9.29
CA ILE A 102 -1.87 -7.95 10.30
C ILE A 102 -0.79 -7.21 11.09
N SER A 103 -0.85 -7.24 12.43
CA SER A 103 0.16 -6.58 13.27
C SER A 103 1.57 -7.04 12.93
N ASN A 104 2.50 -6.09 12.91
CA ASN A 104 3.92 -6.39 12.73
C ASN A 104 4.55 -7.14 13.93
N HIS A 105 3.86 -7.16 15.08
CA HIS A 105 4.35 -7.72 16.35
C HIS A 105 3.72 -9.06 16.73
N ASP A 106 2.58 -9.40 16.11
CA ASP A 106 1.86 -10.64 16.40
C ASP A 106 0.93 -11.00 15.23
N SER A 107 1.20 -12.10 14.55
CA SER A 107 0.43 -12.55 13.39
C SER A 107 -1.02 -12.94 13.69
N ASN A 108 -1.38 -13.20 14.96
CA ASN A 108 -2.76 -13.45 15.36
C ASN A 108 -3.56 -12.15 15.51
N THR A 109 -2.87 -11.02 15.56
CA THR A 109 -3.48 -9.71 15.76
C THR A 109 -3.77 -9.03 14.42
N LEU A 110 -5.04 -8.64 14.23
CA LEU A 110 -5.52 -7.87 13.09
C LEU A 110 -6.09 -6.53 13.56
N TYR A 111 -5.92 -5.52 12.74
CA TYR A 111 -6.60 -4.24 12.88
C TYR A 111 -7.43 -3.94 11.64
N HIS A 112 -8.59 -3.34 11.81
CA HIS A 112 -9.51 -2.97 10.75
C HIS A 112 -10.19 -1.64 11.09
N ALA A 113 -10.30 -0.72 10.14
CA ALA A 113 -10.86 0.60 10.40
C ALA A 113 -11.93 1.03 9.40
N GLY A 114 -13.05 1.44 9.94
CA GLY A 114 -14.02 2.31 9.33
C GLY A 114 -13.98 3.70 10.00
N ASN A 115 -15.14 4.25 10.35
CA ASN A 115 -15.24 5.38 11.28
C ASN A 115 -14.83 5.00 12.72
N TYR A 116 -14.71 3.71 13.00
CA TYR A 116 -14.19 3.12 14.23
C TYR A 116 -13.00 2.22 13.91
N VAL A 117 -12.13 1.99 14.92
CA VAL A 117 -11.02 1.05 14.82
C VAL A 117 -11.30 -0.19 15.66
N PHE A 118 -11.09 -1.35 15.05
CA PHE A 118 -11.26 -2.65 15.66
C PHE A 118 -9.93 -3.39 15.72
N LYS A 119 -9.77 -4.20 16.78
CA LYS A 119 -8.64 -5.10 16.98
C LYS A 119 -9.16 -6.51 17.23
N SER A 120 -8.58 -7.49 16.56
CA SER A 120 -8.70 -8.91 16.84
C SER A 120 -7.37 -9.43 17.35
N THR A 121 -7.37 -10.41 18.24
CA THR A 121 -6.17 -11.13 18.71
C THR A 121 -6.25 -12.64 18.44
N ASP A 122 -7.24 -13.05 17.65
CA ASP A 122 -7.57 -14.43 17.32
C ASP A 122 -7.81 -14.63 15.82
N ARG A 123 -7.03 -13.91 14.99
CA ARG A 123 -7.07 -14.02 13.51
C ARG A 123 -8.44 -13.63 12.91
N GLY A 124 -9.19 -12.77 13.60
CA GLY A 124 -10.47 -12.24 13.15
C GLY A 124 -11.69 -13.04 13.61
N ASP A 125 -11.54 -14.06 14.46
CA ASP A 125 -12.68 -14.82 15.00
C ASP A 125 -13.52 -13.96 15.95
N SER A 126 -12.88 -13.06 16.71
CA SER A 126 -13.55 -12.03 17.49
C SER A 126 -12.88 -10.67 17.35
N TRP A 127 -13.66 -9.61 17.61
CA TRP A 127 -13.20 -8.22 17.48
C TRP A 127 -13.54 -7.40 18.70
N LYS A 128 -12.57 -6.62 19.15
CA LYS A 128 -12.73 -5.58 20.16
C LYS A 128 -12.72 -4.22 19.49
N LEU A 129 -13.70 -3.38 19.83
CA LEU A 129 -13.69 -1.97 19.50
C LEU A 129 -12.64 -1.25 20.35
N ILE A 130 -11.73 -0.52 19.73
CA ILE A 130 -10.59 0.14 20.38
C ILE A 130 -10.54 1.65 20.12
N SER A 131 -11.62 2.24 19.60
CA SER A 131 -11.74 3.70 19.45
C SER A 131 -13.15 4.17 19.68
N ASN A 132 -13.32 5.46 19.92
CA ASN A 132 -14.57 6.16 19.65
C ASN A 132 -14.74 6.37 18.14
N ASN A 133 -15.86 6.98 17.72
CA ASN A 133 -16.04 7.41 16.34
C ASN A 133 -15.02 8.53 16.01
N LEU A 134 -14.04 8.22 15.14
CA LEU A 134 -12.93 9.12 14.82
C LEU A 134 -13.23 10.11 13.67
N ILE A 135 -14.41 10.01 13.07
CA ILE A 135 -14.84 10.92 12.00
C ILE A 135 -15.69 12.11 12.50
N ASN A 136 -16.12 12.09 13.73
CA ASN A 136 -16.93 13.17 14.34
C ASN A 136 -16.07 14.35 14.80
N SER A 137 -15.00 14.66 14.07
CA SER A 137 -14.28 15.91 14.25
C SER A 137 -15.15 17.06 13.80
N SER A 138 -15.33 18.07 14.66
CA SER A 138 -16.11 19.28 14.36
C SER A 138 -15.56 20.04 13.15
N ASP A 139 -14.25 19.98 12.95
CA ASP A 139 -13.54 20.78 11.96
C ASP A 139 -13.43 20.07 10.59
N LYS A 140 -13.50 18.74 10.55
CA LYS A 140 -13.35 17.95 9.33
C LYS A 140 -14.32 16.77 9.33
N PRO A 141 -15.60 17.00 9.00
CA PRO A 141 -16.57 15.93 8.92
C PRO A 141 -16.15 14.94 7.83
N SER A 142 -15.74 13.76 8.24
CA SER A 142 -15.25 12.66 7.41
C SER A 142 -16.29 11.57 7.31
N PHE A 143 -16.11 10.65 6.35
CA PHE A 143 -16.99 9.51 6.22
C PHE A 143 -16.36 8.26 6.85
N SER A 144 -15.07 7.99 6.60
CA SER A 144 -14.41 6.78 7.07
C SER A 144 -12.87 6.89 7.04
N ALA A 145 -12.20 5.82 7.49
CA ALA A 145 -10.76 5.66 7.37
C ALA A 145 -10.32 5.60 5.91
N GLY A 146 -9.27 6.32 5.58
CA GLY A 146 -8.53 6.19 4.33
C GLY A 146 -7.24 5.41 4.51
N ALA A 147 -6.61 5.51 5.70
CA ALA A 147 -5.40 4.79 6.04
C ALA A 147 -5.37 4.38 7.51
N LEU A 148 -4.74 3.25 7.79
CA LEU A 148 -4.49 2.73 9.13
C LEU A 148 -3.11 2.08 9.14
N ALA A 149 -2.28 2.36 10.16
CA ALA A 149 -0.94 1.80 10.26
C ALA A 149 -0.53 1.54 11.71
N GLU A 150 0.35 0.56 11.91
CA GLU A 150 1.05 0.29 13.17
C GLU A 150 2.55 0.50 12.98
N SER A 151 3.21 1.10 13.95
CA SER A 151 4.66 1.20 13.95
C SER A 151 5.30 -0.18 14.00
N LYS A 152 6.32 -0.43 13.16
CA LYS A 152 7.14 -1.64 13.25
C LYS A 152 8.09 -1.64 14.46
N LEU A 153 8.36 -0.46 15.04
CA LEU A 153 9.31 -0.26 16.14
C LEU A 153 8.64 -0.27 17.52
N GLU A 154 7.33 0.00 17.59
CA GLU A 154 6.62 0.12 18.86
C GLU A 154 5.22 -0.51 18.75
N LYS A 155 5.01 -1.63 19.44
CA LYS A 155 3.73 -2.33 19.48
C LYS A 155 2.62 -1.43 20.04
N GLY A 156 1.49 -1.36 19.33
CA GLY A 156 0.34 -0.56 19.74
C GLY A 156 0.49 0.95 19.55
N LEU A 157 1.56 1.41 18.88
CA LEU A 157 1.62 2.74 18.33
C LEU A 157 0.89 2.73 16.98
N LEU A 158 -0.33 3.26 16.99
CA LEU A 158 -1.27 3.20 15.88
C LEU A 158 -1.52 4.60 15.29
N TYR A 159 -1.74 4.65 13.99
CA TYR A 159 -2.06 5.85 13.24
C TYR A 159 -3.30 5.63 12.38
N TYR A 160 -4.20 6.60 12.40
CA TYR A 160 -5.43 6.60 11.61
C TYR A 160 -5.51 7.88 10.78
N GLY A 161 -5.87 7.77 9.52
CA GLY A 161 -6.13 8.88 8.61
C GLY A 161 -7.49 8.75 7.95
N SER A 162 -8.25 9.84 7.93
CA SER A 162 -9.57 9.85 7.32
C SER A 162 -9.56 10.31 5.85
N ASP A 163 -10.70 10.17 5.21
CA ASP A 163 -10.96 10.64 3.84
C ASP A 163 -11.08 12.17 3.71
N ARG A 164 -10.99 12.91 4.82
CA ARG A 164 -11.00 14.39 4.85
C ARG A 164 -9.83 15.02 5.59
N GLY A 165 -8.78 14.25 5.88
CA GLY A 165 -7.56 14.79 6.47
C GLY A 165 -7.59 14.85 8.01
N SER A 166 -8.54 14.20 8.68
CA SER A 166 -8.40 13.97 10.12
C SER A 166 -7.32 12.91 10.36
N PHE A 167 -6.39 13.23 11.25
CA PHE A 167 -5.26 12.36 11.59
C PHE A 167 -5.24 12.11 13.10
N TRP A 168 -5.21 10.84 13.48
CA TRP A 168 -5.26 10.42 14.87
C TRP A 168 -4.12 9.48 15.21
N VAL A 169 -3.64 9.56 16.44
CA VAL A 169 -2.56 8.72 16.97
C VAL A 169 -3.00 8.08 18.28
N SER A 170 -2.77 6.78 18.40
CA SER A 170 -2.80 6.08 19.68
C SER A 170 -1.42 5.56 20.02
N LYS A 171 -0.94 5.80 21.25
CA LYS A 171 0.35 5.29 21.75
C LYS A 171 0.18 4.14 22.75
N ASN A 172 -1.03 3.64 22.91
CA ASN A 172 -1.39 2.67 23.93
C ASN A 172 -2.39 1.63 23.42
N ASP A 173 -2.17 1.17 22.18
CA ASP A 173 -2.91 0.07 21.57
C ASP A 173 -4.44 0.35 21.47
N GLY A 174 -4.79 1.60 21.17
CA GLY A 174 -6.17 2.03 20.99
C GLY A 174 -6.92 2.37 22.28
N ILE A 175 -6.28 2.31 23.47
CA ILE A 175 -6.95 2.70 24.74
C ILE A 175 -7.35 4.18 24.69
N SER A 176 -6.54 5.02 24.10
CA SER A 176 -6.86 6.43 23.84
C SER A 176 -6.31 6.88 22.49
N TRP A 177 -6.99 7.86 21.90
CA TRP A 177 -6.64 8.46 20.63
C TRP A 177 -6.53 9.98 20.78
N GLU A 178 -5.49 10.55 20.17
CA GLU A 178 -5.22 11.99 20.12
C GLU A 178 -5.35 12.48 18.68
N GLU A 179 -6.23 13.46 18.45
CA GLU A 179 -6.34 14.11 17.14
C GLU A 179 -5.16 15.05 16.89
N ARG A 180 -4.57 15.00 15.71
CA ARG A 180 -3.39 15.78 15.30
C ARG A 180 -3.56 16.29 13.87
N SER A 181 -4.76 16.73 13.56
CA SER A 181 -5.17 17.21 12.24
C SER A 181 -4.79 18.68 11.98
N GLU A 182 -4.25 19.38 12.97
CA GLU A 182 -3.84 20.78 12.81
C GLU A 182 -2.85 20.95 11.66
N LYS A 183 -3.08 21.94 10.80
CA LYS A 183 -2.22 22.27 9.65
C LYS A 183 -2.15 21.20 8.54
N ILE A 184 -2.94 20.14 8.64
CA ILE A 184 -3.16 19.22 7.52
C ILE A 184 -4.34 19.79 6.71
N GLY A 185 -4.17 19.98 5.41
CA GLY A 185 -5.24 20.41 4.51
C GLY A 185 -6.42 19.44 4.46
N ASN A 186 -7.49 19.82 3.81
CA ASN A 186 -8.57 18.88 3.49
C ASN A 186 -8.11 17.97 2.37
N GLY A 187 -8.33 16.67 2.50
CA GLY A 187 -7.96 15.69 1.50
C GLY A 187 -8.05 14.27 2.03
N TYR A 188 -8.10 13.33 1.13
CA TYR A 188 -8.16 11.92 1.46
C TYR A 188 -6.74 11.42 1.84
N ILE A 189 -6.52 11.05 3.10
CA ILE A 189 -5.27 10.44 3.54
C ILE A 189 -5.22 9.03 2.95
N ARG A 190 -4.33 8.83 1.97
CA ARG A 190 -4.21 7.58 1.20
C ARG A 190 -3.25 6.60 1.82
N SER A 191 -2.19 7.11 2.44
CA SER A 191 -1.13 6.28 3.01
C SER A 191 -0.54 6.94 4.25
N ILE A 192 -0.29 6.13 5.26
CA ILE A 192 0.48 6.47 6.45
C ILE A 192 1.59 5.42 6.56
N GLU A 193 2.82 5.87 6.63
CA GLU A 193 4.01 5.03 6.76
C GLU A 193 4.80 5.45 8.00
N PRO A 194 4.62 4.76 9.14
CA PRO A 194 5.50 4.93 10.30
C PRO A 194 6.90 4.47 9.94
N SER A 195 7.92 5.28 10.28
CA SER A 195 9.30 4.96 9.95
C SER A 195 9.75 3.64 10.58
N LYS A 196 10.54 2.90 9.82
CA LYS A 196 11.17 1.63 10.21
C LYS A 196 12.45 1.84 11.02
N PHE A 197 12.96 3.08 11.08
CA PHE A 197 14.25 3.43 11.70
C PHE A 197 14.08 4.36 12.90
N ASN A 198 13.05 5.20 12.93
CA ASN A 198 12.79 6.14 14.02
C ASN A 198 11.31 6.15 14.39
N LYS A 199 10.98 5.69 15.59
CA LYS A 199 9.58 5.54 16.06
C LYS A 199 8.78 6.84 16.09
N SER A 200 9.44 8.01 16.19
CA SER A 200 8.75 9.31 16.19
C SER A 200 8.45 9.86 14.80
N VAL A 201 9.09 9.27 13.77
CA VAL A 201 8.92 9.69 12.38
C VAL A 201 7.75 8.96 11.74
N VAL A 202 6.92 9.72 11.03
CA VAL A 202 5.82 9.19 10.23
C VAL A 202 5.67 10.01 8.95
N TYR A 203 5.47 9.31 7.84
CA TYR A 203 5.18 9.90 6.54
C TYR A 203 3.70 9.75 6.22
N MET A 204 3.16 10.66 5.41
CA MET A 204 1.77 10.64 5.01
C MET A 204 1.61 11.18 3.59
N SER A 205 0.85 10.48 2.76
CA SER A 205 0.36 11.01 1.50
C SER A 205 -1.14 11.27 1.55
N MET A 206 -1.56 12.32 0.83
CA MET A 206 -2.96 12.67 0.67
C MET A 206 -3.27 12.95 -0.80
N THR A 207 -4.54 12.86 -1.15
CA THR A 207 -5.07 13.32 -2.44
C THR A 207 -6.29 14.20 -2.26
N GLY A 208 -6.37 15.27 -3.04
CA GLY A 208 -7.53 16.14 -3.12
C GLY A 208 -8.46 15.84 -4.29
N ILE A 209 -8.22 14.73 -5.02
CA ILE A 209 -8.93 14.43 -6.28
C ILE A 209 -10.45 14.41 -6.16
N ASN A 210 -10.98 13.99 -5.01
CA ASN A 210 -12.40 14.01 -4.72
C ASN A 210 -12.98 15.42 -4.53
N TYR A 211 -12.12 16.44 -4.56
CA TYR A 211 -12.41 17.86 -4.36
C TYR A 211 -11.90 18.73 -5.51
N ASP A 212 -11.69 18.13 -6.69
CA ASP A 212 -11.11 18.77 -7.88
C ASP A 212 -9.71 19.39 -7.63
N ASP A 213 -9.00 18.88 -6.63
CA ASP A 213 -7.65 19.31 -6.28
C ASP A 213 -6.65 18.23 -6.69
N LEU A 214 -5.87 18.51 -7.74
CA LEU A 214 -4.87 17.61 -8.30
C LEU A 214 -3.46 17.89 -7.76
N ASN A 215 -3.30 18.72 -6.74
CA ASN A 215 -2.00 19.03 -6.17
C ASN A 215 -1.40 17.83 -5.41
N SER A 216 -0.07 17.88 -5.30
CA SER A 216 0.70 16.88 -4.54
C SER A 216 0.67 17.20 -3.04
N TYR A 217 0.36 16.19 -2.26
CA TYR A 217 0.36 16.27 -0.79
C TYR A 217 1.18 15.13 -0.20
N LEU A 218 2.43 15.43 0.13
CA LEU A 218 3.34 14.52 0.82
C LEU A 218 3.92 15.22 2.04
N TYR A 219 3.87 14.55 3.18
CA TYR A 219 4.26 15.13 4.46
C TYR A 219 5.13 14.17 5.26
N VAL A 220 5.98 14.73 6.10
CA VAL A 220 6.73 14.03 7.15
C VAL A 220 6.54 14.74 8.48
N SER A 221 6.42 13.96 9.54
CA SER A 221 6.46 14.40 10.93
C SER A 221 7.60 13.68 11.65
N ASP A 222 8.33 14.38 12.50
CA ASP A 222 9.39 13.86 13.37
C ASP A 222 8.93 13.71 14.84
N ASN A 223 7.66 13.92 15.12
CA ASN A 223 7.07 13.95 16.45
C ASN A 223 5.68 13.33 16.53
N TYR A 224 5.53 12.14 15.92
CA TYR A 224 4.29 11.35 15.94
C TYR A 224 3.08 12.09 15.35
N GLY A 225 3.27 12.91 14.32
CA GLY A 225 2.20 13.66 13.67
C GLY A 225 1.77 14.95 14.37
N LYS A 226 2.49 15.44 15.40
CA LYS A 226 2.17 16.75 16.04
C LYS A 226 2.43 17.92 15.10
N ASN A 227 3.51 17.87 14.35
CA ASN A 227 3.85 18.87 13.36
C ASN A 227 4.21 18.20 12.03
N TRP A 228 3.78 18.80 10.95
CA TRP A 228 3.99 18.30 9.62
C TRP A 228 4.82 19.26 8.77
N LYS A 229 5.75 18.70 8.01
CA LYS A 229 6.54 19.40 7.00
C LYS A 229 6.21 18.81 5.63
N LYS A 230 6.05 19.64 4.61
CA LYS A 230 5.92 19.16 3.23
C LYS A 230 7.22 18.50 2.79
N LEU A 231 7.08 17.36 2.11
CA LEU A 231 8.19 16.55 1.60
C LEU A 231 8.12 16.41 0.09
N GLN A 232 7.75 17.48 -0.60
CA GLN A 232 7.48 17.41 -2.02
C GLN A 232 8.75 17.43 -2.89
N GLY A 233 9.80 18.16 -2.46
CA GLY A 233 11.02 18.31 -3.27
C GLY A 233 10.70 18.75 -4.70
N ASN A 234 11.27 18.03 -5.67
CA ASN A 234 11.03 18.20 -7.10
C ASN A 234 10.00 17.21 -7.68
N LEU A 235 9.15 16.58 -6.85
CA LEU A 235 8.05 15.76 -7.37
C LEU A 235 7.14 16.59 -8.27
N PRO A 236 6.63 15.99 -9.37
CA PRO A 236 5.62 16.65 -10.17
C PRO A 236 4.37 16.94 -9.35
N ASN A 237 3.68 18.03 -9.72
CA ASN A 237 2.45 18.41 -9.03
C ASN A 237 1.29 17.55 -9.54
N GLU A 238 1.10 16.40 -8.91
CA GLU A 238 0.02 15.45 -9.19
C GLU A 238 -0.33 14.62 -7.96
N PRO A 239 -1.50 13.98 -7.89
CA PRO A 239 -1.92 13.20 -6.73
C PRO A 239 -0.95 12.07 -6.39
N ILE A 240 -0.73 11.86 -5.08
CA ILE A 240 0.17 10.85 -4.54
C ILE A 240 -0.66 9.77 -3.85
N ASN A 241 -0.54 8.52 -4.33
CA ASN A 241 -1.28 7.39 -3.78
C ASN A 241 -0.66 6.86 -2.49
N PHE A 242 0.66 6.75 -2.47
CA PHE A 242 1.35 6.22 -1.29
C PHE A 242 2.77 6.80 -1.15
N ILE A 243 3.27 6.69 0.05
CA ILE A 243 4.68 6.81 0.43
C ILE A 243 5.09 5.53 1.14
N ARG A 244 6.29 5.02 0.86
CA ARG A 244 6.92 3.89 1.56
C ARG A 244 8.37 4.21 1.86
N GLU A 245 8.83 3.83 3.04
CA GLU A 245 10.25 3.85 3.41
C GLU A 245 10.89 2.51 3.00
N ASP A 246 12.14 2.52 2.58
CA ASP A 246 12.86 1.29 2.24
C ASP A 246 13.00 0.36 3.46
N GLU A 247 13.13 -0.95 3.24
CA GLU A 247 13.28 -1.92 4.34
C GLU A 247 14.67 -1.91 4.97
N ASN A 248 15.70 -1.38 4.26
CA ASN A 248 17.10 -1.48 4.65
C ASN A 248 17.78 -0.12 4.84
N PHE A 249 17.25 0.96 4.24
CA PHE A 249 17.91 2.27 4.20
C PHE A 249 16.94 3.39 4.53
N GLU A 250 17.20 4.09 5.62
CA GLU A 250 16.38 5.20 6.13
C GLU A 250 16.27 6.38 5.14
N ASP A 251 17.29 6.58 4.31
CA ASP A 251 17.33 7.68 3.35
C ASP A 251 16.54 7.40 2.07
N ILE A 252 16.15 6.14 1.84
CA ILE A 252 15.45 5.74 0.63
C ILE A 252 13.94 5.73 0.86
N LEU A 253 13.24 6.53 0.05
CA LEU A 253 11.79 6.62 0.04
C LEU A 253 11.25 6.36 -1.36
N TYR A 254 10.06 5.74 -1.42
CA TYR A 254 9.32 5.50 -2.67
C TYR A 254 7.98 6.20 -2.63
N ALA A 255 7.59 6.88 -3.71
CA ALA A 255 6.29 7.52 -3.84
C ALA A 255 5.60 7.07 -5.12
N GLY A 256 4.39 6.52 -4.99
CA GLY A 256 3.53 6.17 -6.12
C GLY A 256 2.60 7.34 -6.46
N LEU A 257 2.74 7.86 -7.69
CA LEU A 257 1.97 8.98 -8.20
C LEU A 257 1.01 8.52 -9.30
N TYR A 258 0.21 9.44 -9.80
CA TYR A 258 -0.76 9.17 -10.86
C TYR A 258 -0.12 8.86 -12.22
N ARG A 259 1.13 9.22 -12.44
CA ARG A 259 1.83 8.98 -13.71
C ARG A 259 3.17 8.25 -13.59
N GLY A 260 3.45 7.66 -12.43
CA GLY A 260 4.68 6.89 -12.26
C GLY A 260 5.06 6.59 -10.82
N LEU A 261 6.18 5.92 -10.69
CA LEU A 261 6.85 5.62 -9.43
C LEU A 261 8.10 6.49 -9.30
N TYR A 262 8.31 7.06 -8.13
CA TYR A 262 9.47 7.90 -7.82
C TYR A 262 10.24 7.34 -6.64
N VAL A 263 11.55 7.54 -6.66
CA VAL A 263 12.47 7.19 -5.57
C VAL A 263 13.26 8.42 -5.14
N SER A 264 13.41 8.58 -3.84
CA SER A 264 14.35 9.51 -3.21
C SER A 264 15.45 8.72 -2.53
N LEU A 265 16.69 9.21 -2.59
CA LEU A 265 17.85 8.64 -1.92
C LEU A 265 18.39 9.56 -0.82
N ASP A 266 17.64 10.60 -0.45
CA ASP A 266 18.03 11.68 0.45
C ASP A 266 16.89 12.13 1.38
N ARG A 267 16.04 11.18 1.80
CA ARG A 267 14.85 11.40 2.66
C ARG A 267 13.85 12.41 2.08
N GLY A 268 13.63 12.34 0.77
CA GLY A 268 12.60 13.13 0.10
C GLY A 268 13.00 14.56 -0.24
N LYS A 269 14.28 14.93 -0.15
CA LYS A 269 14.76 16.25 -0.59
C LYS A 269 14.75 16.33 -2.11
N SER A 270 15.14 15.25 -2.78
CA SER A 270 15.08 15.11 -4.24
C SER A 270 14.49 13.76 -4.65
N TRP A 271 13.85 13.73 -5.82
CA TRP A 271 13.15 12.58 -6.34
C TRP A 271 13.53 12.30 -7.79
N ASN A 272 13.67 11.04 -8.12
CA ASN A 272 13.92 10.56 -9.47
C ASN A 272 12.84 9.56 -9.86
N ILE A 273 12.49 9.52 -11.14
CA ILE A 273 11.57 8.51 -11.65
C ILE A 273 12.21 7.13 -11.56
N LEU A 274 11.47 6.14 -11.10
CA LEU A 274 11.91 4.76 -11.03
C LEU A 274 11.11 3.91 -12.02
N GLY A 275 11.81 3.11 -12.84
CA GLY A 275 11.18 2.27 -13.87
C GLY A 275 10.72 3.06 -15.10
N LYS A 276 11.64 3.50 -15.94
CA LYS A 276 11.31 4.23 -17.18
C LYS A 276 10.46 3.44 -18.18
N ASN A 277 10.55 2.12 -18.14
CA ASN A 277 9.71 1.22 -18.92
C ASN A 277 8.32 0.99 -18.30
N LEU A 278 8.07 1.53 -17.10
CA LEU A 278 6.75 1.53 -16.53
C LEU A 278 5.83 2.42 -17.36
N PRO A 279 4.69 1.91 -17.87
CA PRO A 279 3.78 2.73 -18.64
C PRO A 279 3.25 3.88 -17.77
N MET A 280 2.96 5.01 -18.40
CA MET A 280 2.33 6.14 -17.74
C MET A 280 0.97 5.71 -17.18
N SER A 281 0.94 5.40 -15.92
CA SER A 281 -0.24 4.92 -15.20
C SER A 281 -0.14 5.25 -13.73
N SER A 282 -1.29 5.36 -13.07
CA SER A 282 -1.33 5.53 -11.62
C SER A 282 -0.75 4.29 -10.92
N VAL A 283 0.28 4.49 -10.12
CA VAL A 283 0.86 3.42 -9.29
C VAL A 283 0.09 3.38 -7.98
N SER A 284 -0.65 2.29 -7.77
CA SER A 284 -1.68 2.21 -6.73
C SER A 284 -1.14 1.77 -5.38
N ASP A 285 -0.23 0.81 -5.36
CA ASP A 285 0.40 0.29 -4.14
C ASP A 285 1.75 -0.38 -4.44
N MET A 286 2.52 -0.63 -3.39
CA MET A 286 3.85 -1.23 -3.43
C MET A 286 4.08 -2.13 -2.22
N GLU A 287 4.66 -3.30 -2.45
CA GLU A 287 5.14 -4.21 -1.40
C GLU A 287 6.54 -4.74 -1.75
N VAL A 288 7.35 -5.01 -0.72
CA VAL A 288 8.69 -5.59 -0.90
C VAL A 288 8.73 -7.01 -0.34
N HIS A 289 9.12 -7.97 -1.19
CA HIS A 289 9.41 -9.33 -0.75
C HIS A 289 10.80 -9.38 -0.13
N LYS A 290 10.86 -9.43 1.21
CA LYS A 290 12.09 -9.21 1.99
C LYS A 290 13.24 -10.16 1.66
N SER A 291 12.97 -11.45 1.38
CA SER A 291 14.04 -12.43 1.17
C SER A 291 14.70 -12.34 -0.22
N THR A 292 14.00 -11.84 -1.23
CA THR A 292 14.55 -11.65 -2.59
C THR A 292 14.88 -10.20 -2.88
N ASN A 293 14.42 -9.27 -2.04
CA ASN A 293 14.50 -7.84 -2.26
C ASN A 293 13.78 -7.38 -3.55
N ASP A 294 12.70 -8.10 -3.90
CA ASP A 294 11.85 -7.74 -5.02
C ASP A 294 10.77 -6.77 -4.57
N MET A 295 10.71 -5.62 -5.21
CA MET A 295 9.61 -4.68 -5.12
C MET A 295 8.53 -5.09 -6.12
N ILE A 296 7.31 -5.23 -5.63
CA ILE A 296 6.11 -5.48 -6.44
C ILE A 296 5.26 -4.23 -6.41
N ILE A 297 4.86 -3.75 -7.58
CA ILE A 297 3.97 -2.59 -7.72
C ILE A 297 2.72 -2.95 -8.50
N SER A 298 1.61 -2.39 -8.08
CA SER A 298 0.34 -2.44 -8.80
C SER A 298 0.07 -1.12 -9.50
N THR A 299 -0.55 -1.20 -10.67
CA THR A 299 -0.95 -0.03 -11.45
C THR A 299 -2.44 -0.01 -11.69
N HIS A 300 -3.01 1.18 -11.87
CA HIS A 300 -4.40 1.29 -12.27
C HIS A 300 -4.59 0.94 -13.75
N GLY A 301 -4.99 -0.31 -14.00
CA GLY A 301 -5.34 -0.80 -15.33
C GLY A 301 -4.16 -1.13 -16.27
N ARG A 302 -2.92 -1.20 -15.77
CA ARG A 302 -1.74 -1.54 -16.59
C ARG A 302 -0.96 -2.76 -16.07
N GLY A 303 -1.51 -3.49 -15.12
CA GLY A 303 -0.93 -4.73 -14.60
C GLY A 303 -0.08 -4.55 -13.34
N ILE A 304 0.63 -5.62 -12.99
CA ILE A 304 1.53 -5.70 -11.85
C ILE A 304 2.96 -5.84 -12.36
N TYR A 305 3.90 -5.13 -11.74
CA TYR A 305 5.31 -5.13 -12.13
C TYR A 305 6.19 -5.54 -10.97
N LYS A 306 7.31 -6.17 -11.28
CA LYS A 306 8.36 -6.57 -10.36
C LYS A 306 9.66 -5.85 -10.69
N PHE A 307 10.36 -5.39 -9.68
CA PHE A 307 11.67 -4.77 -9.77
C PHE A 307 12.56 -5.24 -8.64
N ASN A 308 13.76 -5.72 -8.96
CA ASN A 308 14.71 -6.10 -7.92
C ASN A 308 15.47 -4.88 -7.40
N LEU A 309 15.42 -4.63 -6.10
CA LEU A 309 16.01 -3.45 -5.46
C LEU A 309 17.54 -3.54 -5.28
N ASN A 310 18.17 -4.70 -5.47
CA ASN A 310 19.61 -4.85 -5.26
C ASN A 310 20.47 -3.89 -6.12
N PRO A 311 20.17 -3.62 -7.39
CA PRO A 311 20.91 -2.62 -8.16
C PRO A 311 20.80 -1.21 -7.58
N LEU A 312 19.61 -0.80 -7.14
CA LEU A 312 19.37 0.49 -6.49
C LEU A 312 20.14 0.61 -5.17
N HIS A 313 20.09 -0.42 -4.32
CA HIS A 313 20.81 -0.46 -3.06
C HIS A 313 22.34 -0.43 -3.25
N LYS A 314 22.86 -1.17 -4.25
CA LYS A 314 24.29 -1.12 -4.61
C LYS A 314 24.70 0.28 -5.08
N TYR A 315 23.85 0.91 -5.87
CA TYR A 315 24.10 2.29 -6.30
C TYR A 315 24.14 3.24 -5.10
N TYR A 316 23.14 3.19 -4.22
CA TYR A 316 23.09 4.02 -3.01
C TYR A 316 24.34 3.86 -2.15
N LEU A 317 24.80 2.63 -1.89
CA LEU A 317 25.99 2.35 -1.10
C LEU A 317 27.32 2.82 -1.71
N LYS A 318 27.35 3.00 -3.03
CA LYS A 318 28.54 3.41 -3.77
C LYS A 318 28.62 4.91 -4.06
N GLN A 319 27.73 5.72 -3.51
CA GLN A 319 27.62 7.16 -3.82
C GLN A 319 28.90 7.99 -3.60
N GLU A 320 29.87 7.51 -2.85
CA GLU A 320 31.13 8.24 -2.61
C GLU A 320 32.10 8.26 -3.81
N ASN A 321 31.90 7.46 -4.86
CA ASN A 321 32.88 7.28 -5.96
C ASN A 321 32.29 7.15 -7.37
N ILE A 322 31.08 7.60 -7.64
CA ILE A 322 30.48 7.30 -8.94
C ILE A 322 30.33 8.55 -9.83
N SER A 323 31.01 8.47 -10.98
CA SER A 323 30.62 9.19 -12.19
C SER A 323 29.16 8.85 -12.55
N ASP A 324 28.31 9.80 -12.55
CA ASP A 324 27.05 10.10 -13.23
C ASP A 324 26.22 8.98 -13.94
N GLU A 325 26.40 7.69 -13.61
CA GLU A 325 25.75 6.59 -14.32
C GLU A 325 24.97 5.68 -13.36
N LEU A 326 23.63 5.84 -13.38
CA LEU A 326 22.72 4.92 -12.69
C LEU A 326 22.23 3.84 -13.66
N LEU A 327 22.60 2.58 -13.41
CA LEU A 327 22.04 1.43 -14.12
C LEU A 327 20.80 0.96 -13.34
N PHE A 328 19.61 1.21 -13.88
CA PHE A 328 18.39 0.55 -13.44
C PHE A 328 18.18 -0.72 -14.25
N SER A 329 17.91 -1.83 -13.57
CA SER A 329 17.35 -2.99 -14.23
C SER A 329 15.90 -2.71 -14.63
N ASP A 330 15.44 -3.33 -15.71
CA ASP A 330 14.07 -3.19 -16.17
C ASP A 330 13.08 -3.73 -15.14
N MET A 331 11.93 -3.10 -15.04
CA MET A 331 10.79 -3.69 -14.35
C MET A 331 10.22 -4.82 -15.18
N GLU A 332 10.04 -5.98 -14.56
CA GLU A 332 9.39 -7.13 -15.17
C GLU A 332 7.88 -7.07 -14.92
N MET A 333 7.10 -7.11 -15.99
CA MET A 333 5.65 -7.25 -15.87
C MET A 333 5.32 -8.69 -15.47
N VAL A 334 4.61 -8.89 -14.36
CA VAL A 334 4.23 -10.21 -13.85
C VAL A 334 2.74 -10.52 -14.04
N LEU A 335 1.91 -9.51 -14.18
CA LEU A 335 0.50 -9.64 -14.53
C LEU A 335 0.15 -8.62 -15.62
N PRO A 336 -0.05 -9.04 -16.87
CA PRO A 336 -0.45 -8.17 -17.95
C PRO A 336 -1.91 -7.75 -17.82
N ARG A 337 -2.28 -6.66 -18.49
CA ARG A 337 -3.69 -6.31 -18.71
C ARG A 337 -4.28 -7.25 -19.76
N PHE A 338 -5.49 -7.78 -19.48
CA PHE A 338 -6.27 -8.52 -20.47
C PHE A 338 -7.09 -7.58 -21.33
N ASN A 339 -7.28 -7.97 -22.58
CA ASN A 339 -8.28 -7.36 -23.45
C ASN A 339 -9.60 -8.13 -23.26
N ASP A 340 -10.68 -7.43 -22.94
CA ASP A 340 -12.00 -8.01 -22.71
C ASP A 340 -12.56 -8.80 -23.92
N THR A 341 -12.02 -8.55 -25.10
CA THR A 341 -12.45 -9.22 -26.35
C THR A 341 -11.64 -10.45 -26.73
N HIS A 342 -10.48 -10.64 -26.13
CA HIS A 342 -9.60 -11.77 -26.38
C HIS A 342 -9.10 -12.35 -25.07
N LYS A 343 -9.25 -13.64 -24.89
CA LYS A 343 -8.75 -14.39 -23.73
C LYS A 343 -7.22 -14.45 -23.65
N GLU A 344 -6.52 -13.78 -24.55
CA GLU A 344 -5.07 -13.69 -24.62
C GLU A 344 -4.59 -12.34 -24.11
N PRO A 345 -3.49 -12.30 -23.34
CA PRO A 345 -2.90 -11.03 -22.92
C PRO A 345 -2.48 -10.22 -24.14
N LEU A 346 -2.63 -8.90 -24.10
CA LEU A 346 -2.15 -7.95 -25.14
C LEU A 346 -0.62 -7.95 -25.34
N MET A 347 0.03 -9.11 -25.25
CA MET A 347 1.44 -9.20 -24.91
C MET A 347 2.35 -9.76 -25.99
N ASP A 348 1.90 -9.86 -27.21
CA ASP A 348 2.82 -10.14 -28.32
C ASP A 348 3.87 -9.05 -28.55
N THR A 349 3.78 -7.93 -27.81
CA THR A 349 4.67 -6.78 -27.98
C THR A 349 5.70 -6.58 -26.87
N TYR A 350 5.63 -7.33 -25.77
CA TYR A 350 6.60 -7.18 -24.67
C TYR A 350 7.60 -8.33 -24.66
N GLN A 351 8.44 -8.37 -25.65
CA GLN A 351 9.72 -9.08 -25.52
C GLN A 351 10.46 -8.45 -24.34
N LYS A 352 11.08 -9.28 -23.48
CA LYS A 352 12.09 -8.81 -22.51
C LYS A 352 13.19 -8.13 -23.31
N VAL A 353 13.08 -6.83 -23.46
CA VAL A 353 14.19 -6.01 -23.94
C VAL A 353 14.90 -5.50 -22.70
N PRO A 354 16.08 -6.02 -22.35
CA PRO A 354 16.88 -5.47 -21.28
C PRO A 354 17.26 -4.05 -21.68
N ILE A 355 16.56 -3.05 -21.16
CA ILE A 355 16.90 -1.64 -21.35
C ILE A 355 17.66 -1.23 -20.09
N SER A 356 18.96 -1.44 -20.10
CA SER A 356 19.84 -0.69 -19.22
C SER A 356 20.04 0.70 -19.81
N PHE A 357 19.79 1.75 -19.02
CA PHE A 357 20.07 3.12 -19.46
C PHE A 357 21.00 3.81 -18.47
N LYS A 358 21.80 4.68 -19.04
CA LYS A 358 22.77 5.50 -18.39
C LYS A 358 22.19 6.89 -18.17
N LEU A 359 21.99 7.32 -16.94
CA LEU A 359 21.67 8.71 -16.63
C LEU A 359 22.95 9.53 -16.58
N ASN A 360 23.16 10.37 -17.59
CA ASN A 360 24.18 11.42 -17.50
C ASN A 360 23.57 12.63 -16.78
N SER A 361 24.12 13.01 -15.65
CA SER A 361 23.65 14.12 -14.80
C SER A 361 23.82 15.53 -15.43
N LYS A 362 24.26 15.63 -16.66
CA LYS A 362 24.63 16.89 -17.32
C LYS A 362 23.81 17.24 -18.58
N LYS A 363 22.52 16.97 -18.63
CA LYS A 363 21.67 17.61 -19.61
C LYS A 363 20.41 18.13 -18.95
N ASN A 364 20.44 19.43 -18.67
CA ASN A 364 19.23 20.23 -18.50
C ASN A 364 18.40 20.12 -19.79
N TYR A 365 17.21 19.56 -19.67
CA TYR A 365 16.13 19.73 -20.63
C TYR A 365 14.95 20.35 -19.92
#